data_193a932e38a850b1851de33dbb855a62
#
_entry.id   193a932e38a850b1851de33dbb855a62
#
_cell.length_a   1.000
_cell.length_b   1.000
_cell.length_c   1.000
_cell.angle_alpha   90.00
_cell.angle_beta   90.00
_cell.angle_gamma   90.00
#
_symmetry.space_group_name_H-M   'P 1'
#
loop_
_entity.id
_entity.type
_entity.pdbx_description
1 polymer ?
#
loop_
_entity_poly.entity_id
_entity_poly.type
_entity_poly.pdbx_seq_one_letter_code
_entity_poly.pdbx_strand_id
1 'polypeptide(L)'
;MGCGKRMDIKEKNQIVYRTACQYLHEIKPEQITNDELRRYFLGDRKDFSTLEDVFEQIIHSAQNYQRMPNVIKYQERRENIKSILYNFDLERISQCDVEELYQKFRYEFNVTSADNNFNSWHKWSKSIVGAANFMSNFKDIEDFKRFVTQFDYNLPTRIALPLLISTKISGIGFALACDFLKELGYTSYPKPDVRLIQVFVGAGLSSNDPISVFEAIVRMAED
;
A
#
# COMPACT_ATOMS: atom_id res chain seq x y z
N MET A 1 -17.69 -45.12 7.73
CA MET A 1 -17.50 -43.80 7.14
C MET A 1 -16.90 -42.92 8.21
N GLY A 2 -15.58 -42.69 8.15
CA GLY A 2 -14.86 -41.91 9.14
C GLY A 2 -15.22 -40.43 8.98
N CYS A 3 -15.83 -39.87 10.01
CA CYS A 3 -16.00 -38.40 10.14
C CYS A 3 -14.59 -37.83 10.34
N GLY A 4 -13.93 -37.40 9.27
CA GLY A 4 -12.67 -36.70 9.36
C GLY A 4 -12.88 -35.46 10.24
N LYS A 5 -12.23 -35.37 11.39
CA LYS A 5 -12.25 -34.21 12.25
C LYS A 5 -11.87 -32.99 11.39
N ARG A 6 -12.77 -32.05 11.23
CA ARG A 6 -12.46 -30.78 10.54
C ARG A 6 -11.37 -30.10 11.36
N MET A 7 -10.23 -29.84 10.73
CA MET A 7 -9.10 -29.16 11.36
C MET A 7 -9.55 -27.81 11.88
N ASP A 8 -9.18 -27.45 13.09
CA ASP A 8 -9.45 -26.13 13.66
C ASP A 8 -8.75 -25.04 12.85
N ILE A 9 -9.37 -23.87 12.76
CA ILE A 9 -8.83 -22.74 11.98
C ILE A 9 -7.47 -22.28 12.51
N LYS A 10 -7.29 -22.26 13.82
CA LYS A 10 -6.03 -21.93 14.47
C LYS A 10 -4.91 -22.90 14.12
N GLU A 11 -5.18 -24.20 14.20
CA GLU A 11 -4.22 -25.23 13.80
C GLU A 11 -3.83 -25.07 12.33
N LYS A 12 -4.81 -24.75 11.47
CA LYS A 12 -4.59 -24.51 10.05
C LYS A 12 -3.72 -23.26 9.82
N ASN A 13 -3.99 -22.15 10.51
CA ASN A 13 -3.19 -20.94 10.46
C ASN A 13 -1.72 -21.23 10.82
N GLN A 14 -1.48 -21.96 11.90
CA GLN A 14 -0.14 -22.33 12.34
C GLN A 14 0.60 -23.21 11.33
N ILE A 15 -0.10 -24.18 10.72
CA ILE A 15 0.50 -25.04 9.68
C ILE A 15 0.89 -24.20 8.46
N VAL A 16 -0.01 -23.36 7.95
CA VAL A 16 0.25 -22.53 6.77
C VAL A 16 1.40 -21.56 7.04
N TYR A 17 1.42 -20.91 8.20
CA TYR A 17 2.50 -19.99 8.58
C TYR A 17 3.86 -20.71 8.65
N ARG A 18 3.94 -21.85 9.33
CA ARG A 18 5.20 -22.63 9.44
C ARG A 18 5.68 -23.11 8.07
N THR A 19 4.77 -23.60 7.23
CA THR A 19 5.09 -24.03 5.86
C THR A 19 5.62 -22.88 5.02
N ALA A 20 5.00 -21.69 5.11
CA ALA A 20 5.47 -20.49 4.41
C ALA A 20 6.86 -20.05 4.89
N CYS A 21 7.11 -20.05 6.21
CA CYS A 21 8.42 -19.75 6.77
C CYS A 21 9.49 -20.74 6.30
N GLN A 22 9.20 -22.04 6.36
CA GLN A 22 10.11 -23.07 5.90
C GLN A 22 10.44 -22.90 4.42
N TYR A 23 9.42 -22.72 3.58
CA TYR A 23 9.59 -22.50 2.15
C TYR A 23 10.47 -21.27 1.85
N LEU A 24 10.27 -20.16 2.55
CA LEU A 24 11.08 -18.97 2.38
C LEU A 24 12.56 -19.21 2.76
N HIS A 25 12.82 -20.00 3.80
CA HIS A 25 14.20 -20.40 4.14
C HIS A 25 14.84 -21.28 3.07
N GLU A 26 14.06 -22.16 2.43
CA GLU A 26 14.54 -23.04 1.38
C GLU A 26 14.87 -22.31 0.08
N ILE A 27 14.04 -21.31 -0.32
CA ILE A 27 14.19 -20.59 -1.59
C ILE A 27 15.00 -19.31 -1.51
N LYS A 28 15.38 -18.86 -0.30
CA LYS A 28 16.14 -17.62 -0.17
C LYS A 28 17.49 -17.75 -0.89
N PRO A 29 17.95 -16.69 -1.60
CA PRO A 29 19.28 -16.68 -2.20
C PRO A 29 20.37 -16.94 -1.15
N GLU A 30 21.42 -17.66 -1.51
CA GLU A 30 22.53 -18.03 -0.58
C GLU A 30 23.22 -16.81 0.05
N GLN A 31 23.29 -15.70 -0.68
CA GLN A 31 23.88 -14.45 -0.21
C GLN A 31 23.02 -13.73 0.85
N ILE A 32 21.75 -14.11 1.01
CA ILE A 32 20.88 -13.53 2.04
C ILE A 32 20.98 -14.34 3.32
N THR A 33 21.46 -13.71 4.39
CA THR A 33 21.53 -14.31 5.72
C THR A 33 20.15 -14.44 6.37
N ASN A 34 20.05 -15.30 7.39
CA ASN A 34 18.80 -15.42 8.15
C ASN A 34 18.46 -14.13 8.92
N ASP A 35 19.48 -13.36 9.33
CA ASP A 35 19.27 -12.08 10.01
C ASP A 35 18.76 -11.01 9.06
N GLU A 36 19.23 -10.97 7.81
CA GLU A 36 18.68 -10.09 6.78
C GLU A 36 17.24 -10.45 6.45
N LEU A 37 16.94 -11.75 6.30
CA LEU A 37 15.57 -12.21 6.10
C LEU A 37 14.66 -11.81 7.28
N ARG A 38 15.14 -11.93 8.51
CA ARG A 38 14.41 -11.50 9.71
C ARG A 38 14.17 -10.00 9.75
N ARG A 39 15.15 -9.17 9.37
CA ARG A 39 15.00 -7.71 9.25
C ARG A 39 13.94 -7.36 8.21
N TYR A 40 13.93 -8.07 7.08
CA TYR A 40 12.91 -7.88 6.04
C TYR A 40 11.49 -8.12 6.57
N PHE A 41 11.29 -9.13 7.42
CA PHE A 41 9.99 -9.39 8.07
C PHE A 41 9.61 -8.35 9.12
N LEU A 42 10.59 -7.84 9.86
CA LEU A 42 10.34 -6.82 10.89
C LEU A 42 10.06 -5.44 10.27
N GLY A 43 10.41 -5.25 8.99
CA GLY A 43 10.33 -3.98 8.28
C GLY A 43 11.36 -2.97 8.81
N ASP A 44 12.07 -2.29 7.90
CA ASP A 44 12.76 -1.07 8.27
C ASP A 44 11.69 0.01 8.45
N ARG A 45 11.48 0.45 9.70
CA ARG A 45 10.62 1.62 9.95
C ARG A 45 11.27 2.81 9.28
N LYS A 46 10.67 3.29 8.19
CA LYS A 46 11.02 4.59 7.66
C LYS A 46 10.54 5.63 8.66
N ASP A 47 11.44 6.45 9.16
CA ASP A 47 11.06 7.59 9.97
C ASP A 47 10.43 8.65 9.07
N PHE A 48 9.13 8.84 9.21
CA PHE A 48 8.40 9.95 8.60
C PHE A 48 8.38 11.09 9.61
N SER A 49 8.95 12.22 9.22
CA SER A 49 9.06 13.38 10.09
C SER A 49 8.11 14.51 9.70
N THR A 50 7.58 14.48 8.48
CA THR A 50 6.73 15.54 7.91
C THR A 50 5.51 14.95 7.20
N LEU A 51 4.50 15.78 6.96
CA LEU A 51 3.34 15.40 6.13
C LEU A 51 3.74 15.20 4.68
N GLU A 52 4.76 15.91 4.21
CA GLU A 52 5.34 15.77 2.87
C GLU A 52 5.96 14.39 2.66
N ASP A 53 6.63 13.82 3.67
CA ASP A 53 7.17 12.46 3.62
C ASP A 53 6.04 11.44 3.46
N VAL A 54 4.95 11.62 4.20
CA VAL A 54 3.75 10.76 4.08
C VAL A 54 3.09 10.92 2.72
N PHE A 55 2.95 12.15 2.23
CA PHE A 55 2.41 12.43 0.91
C PHE A 55 3.25 11.78 -0.19
N GLU A 56 4.58 11.91 -0.12
CA GLU A 56 5.49 11.26 -1.07
C GLU A 56 5.27 9.74 -1.08
N GLN A 57 5.11 9.13 0.09
CA GLN A 57 4.84 7.69 0.18
C GLN A 57 3.47 7.33 -0.40
N ILE A 58 2.42 8.15 -0.21
CA ILE A 58 1.11 7.91 -0.83
C ILE A 58 1.21 7.89 -2.35
N ILE A 59 1.82 8.91 -2.95
CA ILE A 59 1.92 9.02 -4.41
C ILE A 59 2.84 7.96 -5.01
N HIS A 60 3.86 7.53 -4.27
CA HIS A 60 4.70 6.39 -4.62
C HIS A 60 3.90 5.08 -4.59
N SER A 61 3.07 4.86 -3.57
CA SER A 61 2.19 3.68 -3.52
C SER A 61 1.12 3.70 -4.61
N ALA A 62 0.57 4.88 -4.94
CA ALA A 62 -0.45 5.03 -5.98
C ALA A 62 0.05 4.60 -7.37
N GLN A 63 1.34 4.80 -7.70
CA GLN A 63 1.88 4.33 -8.97
C GLN A 63 1.93 2.79 -9.09
N ASN A 64 1.86 2.05 -7.96
CA ASN A 64 1.93 0.58 -7.97
C ASN A 64 0.64 -0.08 -8.50
N TYR A 65 -0.21 0.69 -9.16
CA TYR A 65 -1.41 0.19 -9.82
C TYR A 65 -1.09 -0.39 -11.21
N GLN A 66 -1.28 -1.70 -11.40
CA GLN A 66 -1.10 -2.41 -12.67
C GLN A 66 0.26 -2.14 -13.35
N ARG A 67 0.25 -1.53 -14.56
CA ARG A 67 1.46 -1.24 -15.36
C ARG A 67 2.05 0.14 -15.10
N MET A 68 1.46 0.93 -14.21
CA MET A 68 1.90 2.31 -13.96
C MET A 68 3.36 2.42 -13.50
N PRO A 69 3.94 1.50 -12.69
CA PRO A 69 5.35 1.59 -12.32
C PRO A 69 6.29 1.66 -13.52
N ASN A 70 6.00 0.90 -14.57
CA ASN A 70 6.81 0.88 -15.80
C ASN A 70 6.65 2.14 -16.65
N VAL A 71 5.59 2.93 -16.43
CA VAL A 71 5.30 4.18 -17.16
C VAL A 71 5.80 5.38 -16.37
N ILE A 72 5.45 5.48 -15.10
CA ILE A 72 5.79 6.62 -14.23
C ILE A 72 7.27 6.59 -13.87
N LYS A 73 7.81 5.42 -13.49
CA LYS A 73 9.22 5.24 -13.11
C LYS A 73 9.65 6.22 -12.03
N TYR A 74 8.88 6.26 -10.94
CA TYR A 74 8.99 7.28 -9.89
C TYR A 74 10.42 7.46 -9.38
N GLN A 75 11.12 6.38 -9.05
CA GLN A 75 12.47 6.44 -8.47
C GLN A 75 13.48 7.08 -9.44
N GLU A 76 13.38 6.78 -10.74
CA GLU A 76 14.26 7.34 -11.76
C GLU A 76 13.99 8.83 -12.00
N ARG A 77 12.76 9.30 -11.76
CA ARG A 77 12.26 10.66 -12.09
C ARG A 77 11.94 11.50 -10.86
N ARG A 78 12.29 11.02 -9.68
CA ARG A 78 11.87 11.62 -8.40
C ARG A 78 12.13 13.12 -8.31
N GLU A 79 13.32 13.58 -8.69
CA GLU A 79 13.69 14.99 -8.57
C GLU A 79 12.89 15.88 -9.54
N ASN A 80 12.67 15.43 -10.78
CA ASN A 80 11.82 16.14 -11.73
C ASN A 80 10.35 16.19 -11.25
N ILE A 81 9.84 15.05 -10.77
CA ILE A 81 8.49 14.95 -10.21
C ILE A 81 8.35 15.89 -9.01
N LYS A 82 9.32 15.88 -8.10
CA LYS A 82 9.35 16.77 -6.93
C LYS A 82 9.32 18.25 -7.34
N SER A 83 10.08 18.62 -8.38
CA SER A 83 10.07 19.98 -8.91
C SER A 83 8.70 20.39 -9.47
N ILE A 84 8.06 19.50 -10.26
CA ILE A 84 6.71 19.72 -10.82
C ILE A 84 5.68 19.86 -9.70
N LEU A 85 5.85 19.13 -8.62
CA LEU A 85 4.99 19.13 -7.43
C LEU A 85 5.44 20.16 -6.37
N TYR A 86 6.09 21.24 -6.79
CA TYR A 86 6.45 22.39 -5.94
C TYR A 86 7.22 21.97 -4.67
N ASN A 87 8.13 20.99 -4.77
CA ASN A 87 8.84 20.38 -3.65
C ASN A 87 7.92 19.71 -2.61
N PHE A 88 6.80 19.16 -3.08
CA PHE A 88 5.76 18.52 -2.27
C PHE A 88 4.98 19.49 -1.36
N ASP A 89 4.87 20.74 -1.76
CA ASP A 89 4.00 21.73 -1.12
C ASP A 89 2.53 21.29 -1.23
N LEU A 90 2.00 20.76 -0.13
CA LEU A 90 0.66 20.17 -0.08
C LEU A 90 -0.45 21.18 -0.38
N GLU A 91 -0.31 22.42 0.11
CA GLU A 91 -1.31 23.46 -0.12
C GLU A 91 -1.42 23.78 -1.60
N ARG A 92 -0.28 24.00 -2.26
CA ARG A 92 -0.23 24.29 -3.70
C ARG A 92 -0.74 23.11 -4.53
N ILE A 93 -0.36 21.87 -4.19
CA ILE A 93 -0.78 20.68 -4.93
C ILE A 93 -2.28 20.44 -4.78
N SER A 94 -2.85 20.65 -3.59
CA SER A 94 -4.29 20.47 -3.35
C SER A 94 -5.16 21.41 -4.19
N GLN A 95 -4.61 22.57 -4.61
CA GLN A 95 -5.27 23.57 -5.46
C GLN A 95 -5.02 23.36 -6.95
N CYS A 96 -4.16 22.39 -7.34
CA CYS A 96 -3.88 22.12 -8.74
C CYS A 96 -5.10 21.57 -9.47
N ASP A 97 -5.33 22.05 -10.68
CA ASP A 97 -6.19 21.37 -11.62
C ASP A 97 -5.52 20.06 -12.11
N VAL A 98 -6.29 18.97 -12.10
CA VAL A 98 -5.78 17.65 -12.47
C VAL A 98 -5.30 17.61 -13.91
N GLU A 99 -6.03 18.26 -14.82
CA GLU A 99 -5.69 18.27 -16.24
C GLU A 99 -4.43 19.09 -16.50
N GLU A 100 -4.29 20.24 -15.85
CA GLU A 100 -3.07 21.04 -15.95
C GLU A 100 -1.84 20.31 -15.41
N LEU A 101 -1.97 19.61 -14.28
CA LEU A 101 -0.91 18.79 -13.72
C LEU A 101 -0.53 17.63 -14.66
N TYR A 102 -1.53 16.97 -15.23
CA TYR A 102 -1.34 15.92 -16.21
C TYR A 102 -0.59 16.43 -17.46
N GLN A 103 -0.96 17.58 -18.00
CA GLN A 103 -0.30 18.17 -19.17
C GLN A 103 1.14 18.59 -18.85
N LYS A 104 1.44 19.07 -17.63
CA LYS A 104 2.82 19.31 -17.18
C LYS A 104 3.66 18.04 -17.21
N PHE A 105 3.13 16.92 -16.70
CA PHE A 105 3.82 15.62 -16.79
C PHE A 105 4.01 15.16 -18.23
N ARG A 106 3.01 15.34 -19.09
CA ARG A 106 3.13 14.98 -20.51
C ARG A 106 4.27 15.73 -21.19
N TYR A 107 4.34 17.02 -20.93
CA TYR A 107 5.39 17.88 -21.50
C TYR A 107 6.77 17.49 -20.98
N GLU A 108 6.94 17.43 -19.68
CA GLU A 108 8.25 17.17 -19.05
C GLU A 108 8.81 15.80 -19.42
N PHE A 109 7.97 14.78 -19.48
CA PHE A 109 8.41 13.40 -19.75
C PHE A 109 8.18 12.94 -21.19
N ASN A 110 7.89 13.86 -22.12
CA ASN A 110 7.65 13.59 -23.53
C ASN A 110 6.69 12.43 -23.76
N VAL A 111 5.52 12.44 -23.07
CA VAL A 111 4.56 11.34 -23.10
C VAL A 111 3.83 11.32 -24.44
N THR A 112 4.10 10.31 -25.26
CA THR A 112 3.52 10.11 -26.60
C THR A 112 2.26 9.26 -26.62
N SER A 113 1.93 8.59 -25.51
CA SER A 113 0.71 7.79 -25.41
C SER A 113 -0.55 8.64 -25.50
N ALA A 114 -1.68 8.00 -25.87
CA ALA A 114 -2.95 8.69 -26.11
C ALA A 114 -3.35 9.61 -24.95
N ASP A 115 -3.78 10.82 -25.31
CA ASP A 115 -4.27 11.82 -24.37
C ASP A 115 -5.75 11.53 -24.04
N ASN A 116 -5.94 10.83 -22.93
CA ASN A 116 -7.27 10.47 -22.45
C ASN A 116 -7.25 10.08 -20.96
N ASN A 117 -8.43 9.90 -20.38
CA ASN A 117 -8.63 9.56 -18.97
C ASN A 117 -8.09 8.17 -18.56
N PHE A 118 -7.71 7.30 -19.51
CA PHE A 118 -7.11 5.99 -19.23
C PHE A 118 -5.60 6.05 -19.16
N ASN A 119 -4.99 7.18 -19.54
CA ASN A 119 -3.55 7.39 -19.47
C ASN A 119 -3.06 7.26 -18.01
N SER A 120 -1.95 6.56 -17.82
CA SER A 120 -1.37 6.34 -16.49
C SER A 120 -1.01 7.65 -15.78
N TRP A 121 -0.46 8.61 -16.51
CA TRP A 121 -0.13 9.93 -15.96
C TRP A 121 -1.38 10.70 -15.53
N HIS A 122 -2.46 10.63 -16.32
CA HIS A 122 -3.73 11.27 -15.95
C HIS A 122 -4.32 10.65 -14.66
N LYS A 123 -4.35 9.31 -14.60
CA LYS A 123 -4.80 8.61 -13.38
C LYS A 123 -3.95 8.97 -12.17
N TRP A 124 -2.64 9.03 -12.37
CA TRP A 124 -1.72 9.35 -11.28
C TRP A 124 -1.83 10.81 -10.84
N SER A 125 -2.07 11.76 -11.76
CA SER A 125 -2.37 13.16 -11.42
C SER A 125 -3.61 13.28 -10.52
N LYS A 126 -4.66 12.51 -10.79
CA LYS A 126 -5.83 12.43 -9.89
C LYS A 126 -5.46 11.90 -8.50
N SER A 127 -4.62 10.88 -8.44
CA SER A 127 -4.16 10.33 -7.16
C SER A 127 -3.34 11.38 -6.39
N ILE A 128 -2.47 12.13 -7.05
CA ILE A 128 -1.63 13.17 -6.44
C ILE A 128 -2.49 14.27 -5.82
N VAL A 129 -3.42 14.86 -6.58
CA VAL A 129 -4.29 15.93 -6.07
C VAL A 129 -5.20 15.39 -4.94
N GLY A 130 -5.75 14.19 -5.11
CA GLY A 130 -6.54 13.52 -4.06
C GLY A 130 -5.73 13.26 -2.78
N ALA A 131 -4.47 12.85 -2.91
CA ALA A 131 -3.57 12.63 -1.78
C ALA A 131 -3.23 13.94 -1.06
N ALA A 132 -2.95 15.03 -1.79
CA ALA A 132 -2.70 16.33 -1.19
C ALA A 132 -3.93 16.86 -0.44
N ASN A 133 -5.12 16.74 -1.03
CA ASN A 133 -6.38 17.08 -0.36
C ASN A 133 -6.63 16.22 0.89
N PHE A 134 -6.28 14.93 0.88
CA PHE A 134 -6.38 14.09 2.05
C PHE A 134 -5.40 14.53 3.14
N MET A 135 -4.14 14.80 2.78
CA MET A 135 -3.11 15.22 3.72
C MET A 135 -3.38 16.62 4.32
N SER A 136 -4.04 17.52 3.59
CA SER A 136 -4.40 18.86 4.09
C SER A 136 -5.43 18.84 5.23
N ASN A 137 -6.00 17.67 5.58
CA ASN A 137 -6.85 17.56 6.75
C ASN A 137 -6.05 17.42 8.06
N PHE A 138 -4.73 17.24 7.99
CA PHE A 138 -3.87 17.08 9.17
C PHE A 138 -3.07 18.34 9.41
N LYS A 139 -2.97 18.73 10.67
CA LYS A 139 -2.22 19.91 11.09
C LYS A 139 -0.70 19.70 10.97
N ASP A 140 -0.25 18.53 11.37
CA ASP A 140 1.14 18.12 11.42
C ASP A 140 1.27 16.59 11.41
N ILE A 141 2.50 16.10 11.37
CA ILE A 141 2.79 14.67 11.33
C ILE A 141 2.25 13.92 12.56
N GLU A 142 2.25 14.55 13.73
CA GLU A 142 1.76 13.93 14.96
C GLU A 142 0.22 13.81 14.95
N ASP A 143 -0.45 14.74 14.29
CA ASP A 143 -1.90 14.65 14.06
C ASP A 143 -2.25 13.48 13.13
N PHE A 144 -1.49 13.29 12.05
CA PHE A 144 -1.63 12.12 11.18
C PHE A 144 -1.35 10.80 11.95
N LYS A 145 -0.28 10.73 12.73
CA LYS A 145 0.04 9.53 13.53
C LYS A 145 -1.08 9.20 14.53
N ARG A 146 -1.63 10.21 15.22
CA ARG A 146 -2.78 10.02 16.12
C ARG A 146 -4.00 9.50 15.38
N PHE A 147 -4.29 10.06 14.20
CA PHE A 147 -5.38 9.60 13.36
C PHE A 147 -5.23 8.12 13.01
N VAL A 148 -4.06 7.68 12.51
CA VAL A 148 -3.83 6.27 12.19
C VAL A 148 -3.98 5.38 13.44
N THR A 149 -3.43 5.81 14.58
CA THR A 149 -3.50 5.06 15.85
C THR A 149 -4.93 4.84 16.32
N GLN A 150 -5.84 5.80 16.09
CA GLN A 150 -7.26 5.67 16.45
C GLN A 150 -7.94 4.53 15.67
N PHE A 151 -7.50 4.26 14.45
CA PHE A 151 -8.01 3.14 13.64
C PHE A 151 -7.33 1.80 13.95
N ASP A 152 -6.18 1.79 14.61
CA ASP A 152 -5.46 0.55 14.97
C ASP A 152 -5.95 -0.05 16.29
N TYR A 153 -7.22 0.16 16.63
CA TYR A 153 -7.82 -0.28 17.89
C TYR A 153 -8.30 -1.73 17.84
N ASN A 154 -9.01 -2.12 16.78
CA ASN A 154 -9.52 -3.48 16.58
C ASN A 154 -9.65 -3.80 15.08
N LEU A 155 -9.98 -5.05 14.76
CA LEU A 155 -10.07 -5.50 13.36
C LEU A 155 -11.06 -4.65 12.52
N PRO A 156 -12.30 -4.34 12.94
CA PRO A 156 -13.20 -3.48 12.18
C PRO A 156 -12.62 -2.08 11.89
N THR A 157 -11.99 -1.44 12.87
CA THR A 157 -11.40 -0.11 12.67
C THR A 157 -10.16 -0.16 11.79
N ARG A 158 -9.33 -1.21 11.90
CA ARG A 158 -8.21 -1.46 10.97
C ARG A 158 -8.69 -1.62 9.53
N ILE A 159 -9.82 -2.27 9.27
CA ILE A 159 -10.41 -2.36 7.92
C ILE A 159 -10.92 -1.00 7.46
N ALA A 160 -11.51 -0.21 8.35
CA ALA A 160 -12.12 1.07 8.01
C ALA A 160 -11.11 2.09 7.50
N LEU A 161 -9.87 2.12 8.00
CA LEU A 161 -8.87 3.10 7.56
C LEU A 161 -8.46 2.93 6.09
N PRO A 162 -8.04 1.76 5.59
CA PRO A 162 -7.75 1.57 4.18
C PRO A 162 -8.97 1.82 3.28
N LEU A 163 -10.18 1.48 3.72
CA LEU A 163 -11.41 1.81 3.00
C LEU A 163 -11.62 3.33 2.91
N LEU A 164 -11.44 4.06 4.00
CA LEU A 164 -11.52 5.52 4.01
C LEU A 164 -10.51 6.13 3.04
N ILE A 165 -9.24 5.72 3.10
CA ILE A 165 -8.20 6.18 2.17
C ILE A 165 -8.59 5.90 0.73
N SER A 166 -9.09 4.71 0.43
CA SER A 166 -9.51 4.31 -0.92
C SER A 166 -10.68 5.13 -1.47
N THR A 167 -11.54 5.64 -0.59
CA THR A 167 -12.66 6.53 -1.00
C THR A 167 -12.22 7.98 -1.20
N LYS A 168 -11.14 8.41 -0.55
CA LYS A 168 -10.64 9.79 -0.62
C LYS A 168 -9.62 10.00 -1.74
N ILE A 169 -8.85 8.98 -2.09
CA ILE A 169 -7.75 9.10 -3.06
C ILE A 169 -8.04 8.23 -4.28
N SER A 170 -8.32 8.89 -5.40
CA SER A 170 -8.58 8.22 -6.67
C SER A 170 -7.39 7.33 -7.07
N GLY A 171 -7.65 6.09 -7.51
CA GLY A 171 -6.61 5.15 -7.94
C GLY A 171 -5.95 4.36 -6.83
N ILE A 172 -6.22 4.67 -5.56
CA ILE A 172 -5.81 3.85 -4.43
C ILE A 172 -6.98 2.97 -3.99
N GLY A 173 -6.91 1.67 -4.31
CA GLY A 173 -7.84 0.69 -3.77
C GLY A 173 -7.41 0.17 -2.41
N PHE A 174 -8.25 -0.68 -1.78
CA PHE A 174 -8.01 -1.23 -0.43
C PHE A 174 -6.60 -1.82 -0.26
N ALA A 175 -6.15 -2.67 -1.18
CA ALA A 175 -4.83 -3.30 -1.11
C ALA A 175 -3.67 -2.28 -1.19
N LEU A 176 -3.80 -1.23 -2.02
CA LEU A 176 -2.78 -0.17 -2.11
C LEU A 176 -2.79 0.75 -0.89
N ALA A 177 -3.95 0.98 -0.28
CA ALA A 177 -4.04 1.72 0.98
C ALA A 177 -3.37 0.94 2.12
N CYS A 178 -3.56 -0.39 2.18
CA CYS A 178 -2.83 -1.25 3.12
C CYS A 178 -1.32 -1.22 2.86
N ASP A 179 -0.89 -1.29 1.59
CA ASP A 179 0.52 -1.19 1.20
C ASP A 179 1.15 0.12 1.67
N PHE A 180 0.48 1.23 1.41
CA PHE A 180 0.88 2.54 1.88
C PHE A 180 1.09 2.58 3.39
N LEU A 181 0.12 2.12 4.19
CA LEU A 181 0.20 2.10 5.65
C LEU A 181 1.36 1.19 6.13
N LYS A 182 1.51 0.03 5.50
CA LYS A 182 2.61 -0.90 5.80
C LYS A 182 3.98 -0.26 5.53
N GLU A 183 4.14 0.43 4.40
CA GLU A 183 5.39 1.13 4.04
C GLU A 183 5.71 2.31 4.98
N LEU A 184 4.69 2.86 5.66
CA LEU A 184 4.84 3.80 6.77
C LEU A 184 5.22 3.12 8.11
N GLY A 185 5.38 1.80 8.13
CA GLY A 185 5.73 1.04 9.33
C GLY A 185 4.56 0.59 10.19
N TYR A 186 3.31 0.78 9.74
CA TYR A 186 2.13 0.24 10.41
C TYR A 186 1.91 -1.21 9.99
N THR A 187 2.63 -2.14 10.62
CA THR A 187 2.67 -3.56 10.26
C THR A 187 1.36 -4.32 10.49
N SER A 188 0.42 -3.73 11.22
CA SER A 188 -0.96 -4.22 11.40
C SER A 188 -1.84 -4.11 10.15
N TYR A 189 -1.33 -3.52 9.06
CA TYR A 189 -2.02 -3.37 7.77
C TYR A 189 -1.37 -4.22 6.68
N PRO A 190 -1.55 -5.56 6.70
CA PRO A 190 -1.02 -6.43 5.64
C PRO A 190 -1.66 -6.10 4.29
N LYS A 191 -0.87 -6.16 3.20
CA LYS A 191 -1.36 -5.90 1.85
C LYS A 191 -2.02 -7.17 1.27
N PRO A 192 -3.34 -7.22 1.07
CA PRO A 192 -4.02 -8.36 0.45
C PRO A 192 -3.92 -8.28 -1.09
N ASP A 193 -2.73 -8.50 -1.62
CA ASP A 193 -2.51 -8.52 -3.06
C ASP A 193 -2.93 -9.84 -3.72
N VAL A 194 -2.89 -9.90 -5.04
CA VAL A 194 -3.31 -11.07 -5.82
C VAL A 194 -2.60 -12.35 -5.38
N ARG A 195 -1.32 -12.27 -4.99
CA ARG A 195 -0.55 -13.46 -4.55
C ARG A 195 -1.03 -13.96 -3.20
N LEU A 196 -1.23 -13.06 -2.24
CA LEU A 196 -1.76 -13.43 -0.93
C LEU A 196 -3.20 -13.94 -1.05
N ILE A 197 -4.04 -13.32 -1.89
CA ILE A 197 -5.38 -13.83 -2.18
C ILE A 197 -5.30 -15.29 -2.67
N GLN A 198 -4.45 -15.58 -3.66
CA GLN A 198 -4.29 -16.94 -4.19
C GLN A 198 -3.85 -17.93 -3.10
N VAL A 199 -2.90 -17.56 -2.25
CA VAL A 199 -2.43 -18.43 -1.15
C VAL A 199 -3.53 -18.69 -0.13
N PHE A 200 -4.21 -17.65 0.36
CA PHE A 200 -5.22 -17.78 1.41
C PHE A 200 -6.48 -18.50 0.93
N VAL A 201 -6.92 -18.24 -0.31
CA VAL A 201 -8.03 -18.96 -0.93
C VAL A 201 -7.65 -20.43 -1.19
N GLY A 202 -6.47 -20.67 -1.76
CA GLY A 202 -5.97 -22.01 -2.02
C GLY A 202 -5.81 -22.85 -0.75
N ALA A 203 -5.38 -22.23 0.35
CA ALA A 203 -5.33 -22.86 1.65
C ALA A 203 -6.71 -23.00 2.33
N GLY A 204 -7.77 -22.43 1.76
CA GLY A 204 -9.13 -22.41 2.35
C GLY A 204 -9.19 -21.65 3.67
N LEU A 205 -8.44 -20.54 3.79
CA LEU A 205 -8.40 -19.65 4.95
C LEU A 205 -9.28 -18.41 4.78
N SER A 206 -9.61 -18.03 3.55
CA SER A 206 -10.47 -16.90 3.23
C SER A 206 -11.28 -17.12 1.97
N SER A 207 -12.27 -16.26 1.72
CA SER A 207 -12.92 -16.10 0.42
C SER A 207 -12.04 -15.27 -0.53
N ASN A 208 -12.40 -15.27 -1.85
CA ASN A 208 -11.70 -14.50 -2.88
C ASN A 208 -12.10 -13.00 -2.83
N ASP A 209 -11.79 -12.36 -1.70
CA ASP A 209 -12.08 -10.97 -1.43
C ASP A 209 -10.93 -10.34 -0.62
N PRO A 210 -10.40 -9.17 -1.00
CA PRO A 210 -9.27 -8.55 -0.31
C PRO A 210 -9.51 -8.27 1.18
N ILE A 211 -10.73 -7.93 1.58
CA ILE A 211 -11.04 -7.67 2.99
C ILE A 211 -11.03 -8.97 3.78
N SER A 212 -11.63 -10.03 3.26
CA SER A 212 -11.60 -11.36 3.88
C SER A 212 -10.17 -11.90 4.04
N VAL A 213 -9.31 -11.64 3.05
CA VAL A 213 -7.88 -12.02 3.13
C VAL A 213 -7.16 -11.18 4.19
N PHE A 214 -7.40 -9.88 4.24
CA PHE A 214 -6.87 -8.99 5.27
C PHE A 214 -7.23 -9.50 6.67
N GLU A 215 -8.52 -9.80 6.93
CA GLU A 215 -8.98 -10.38 8.18
C GLU A 215 -8.28 -11.69 8.54
N ALA A 216 -8.15 -12.58 7.56
CA ALA A 216 -7.50 -13.87 7.76
C ALA A 216 -6.02 -13.73 8.13
N ILE A 217 -5.29 -12.78 7.50
CA ILE A 217 -3.90 -12.49 7.83
C ILE A 217 -3.78 -11.93 9.25
N VAL A 218 -4.63 -10.97 9.62
CA VAL A 218 -4.61 -10.38 10.97
C VAL A 218 -4.88 -11.46 12.02
N ARG A 219 -5.90 -12.30 11.83
CA ARG A 219 -6.19 -13.42 12.74
C ARG A 219 -5.03 -14.43 12.82
N MET A 220 -4.40 -14.75 11.70
CA MET A 220 -3.24 -15.64 11.69
C MET A 220 -2.07 -15.08 12.51
N ALA A 221 -1.90 -13.76 12.53
CA ALA A 221 -0.86 -13.11 13.33
C ALA A 221 -1.18 -13.10 14.84
N GLU A 222 -2.45 -13.25 15.22
CA GLU A 222 -2.92 -13.35 16.62
C GLU A 222 -2.90 -14.79 17.16
N ASP A 223 -2.91 -15.82 16.27
CA ASP A 223 -2.92 -17.26 16.61
C ASP A 223 -1.52 -17.82 16.92
#